data_85e993b8860c4bc2130652b49582210d
#
_entry.id   85e993b8860c4bc2130652b49582210d
#
_cell.length_a   1.000
_cell.length_b   1.000
_cell.length_c   1.000
_cell.angle_alpha   90.00
_cell.angle_beta   90.00
_cell.angle_gamma   90.00
#
_symmetry.space_group_name_H-M   'P 1'
#
loop_
_entity.id
_entity.type
_entity.pdbx_description
1 polymer ?
#
loop_
_entity_poly.entity_id
_entity_poly.type
_entity_poly.pdbx_seq_one_letter_code
_entity_poly.pdbx_strand_id
1 'polypeptide(L)'
;MAKDFVKRTENYSEWYNELVVRADLAENSAVRGCMVIKPYGYAIWEKMQRALDDMFKATGHQNAYFPLFIPKSFLSREAEHVEGFAKECAVVTHHRLMNNPDGSGVVVDPAAKLEEELIVRPTSETIIWSTYKNWIKSYRDLPILCNQWANVVRWEMRTRMFLRTAEFLWQEGHTAHATREEAEEEARRMLDVYADFAENWMAVPVIKGVKSPNERFAGALDTYCIEAMMQDGKALQAGTSHFLGQNFAHAFDVQFLNKQNQLEYVWATSWGVSTRLMGALIMTHSDDNGLVLPPKLAPIQVAIVPICKTDDQMAELDAHIAPLIDSLKAKGLTVKYDNRTEYKPGWKFTEYEFKGVPVRLAIGPRDLQNGTCEVCRRDTLEKITMPIEGIADHVLQLMDDIQHNLLQRAADFREANTRPVDTWDDFCTEIEKGGFLLCHWDGTTETEEKIKELTKATIRCIPYNAPEEEGRCILTGKPSHRRVIFARAY
;
A
#
# COMPACT_ATOMS: atom_id res chain seq x y z
N MET A 1 -7.82 -26.65 7.20
CA MET A 1 -7.55 -25.21 7.14
C MET A 1 -8.81 -24.34 7.15
N ALA A 2 -9.86 -24.63 6.41
CA ALA A 2 -11.04 -23.75 6.34
C ALA A 2 -12.08 -23.89 7.46
N LYS A 3 -12.07 -24.97 8.24
CA LYS A 3 -13.17 -25.26 9.22
C LYS A 3 -13.22 -24.34 10.44
N ASP A 4 -12.12 -23.66 10.78
CA ASP A 4 -12.02 -22.81 11.97
C ASP A 4 -11.56 -21.39 11.63
N PHE A 5 -11.76 -20.94 10.39
CA PHE A 5 -11.40 -19.61 9.94
C PHE A 5 -12.52 -18.62 10.25
N VAL A 6 -12.19 -17.55 10.96
CA VAL A 6 -13.15 -16.48 11.33
C VAL A 6 -13.72 -15.83 10.07
N LYS A 7 -15.03 -15.62 10.05
CA LYS A 7 -15.68 -14.95 8.92
C LYS A 7 -15.66 -13.43 9.09
N ARG A 8 -15.62 -12.73 7.94
CA ARG A 8 -15.65 -11.26 7.89
C ARG A 8 -16.84 -10.66 8.64
N THR A 9 -18.01 -11.33 8.56
CA THR A 9 -19.26 -10.90 9.21
C THR A 9 -19.28 -11.13 10.71
N GLU A 10 -18.47 -12.06 11.23
CA GLU A 10 -18.36 -12.36 12.65
C GLU A 10 -17.41 -11.40 13.35
N ASN A 11 -16.19 -11.26 12.82
CA ASN A 11 -15.18 -10.33 13.32
C ASN A 11 -14.17 -9.97 12.21
N TYR A 12 -14.40 -8.85 11.54
CA TYR A 12 -13.58 -8.41 10.43
C TYR A 12 -12.10 -8.18 10.81
N SER A 13 -11.85 -7.69 12.02
CA SER A 13 -10.48 -7.45 12.52
C SER A 13 -9.72 -8.75 12.75
N GLU A 14 -10.36 -9.73 13.35
CA GLU A 14 -9.77 -11.04 13.62
C GLU A 14 -9.59 -11.83 12.32
N TRP A 15 -10.58 -11.81 11.43
CA TRP A 15 -10.49 -12.37 10.09
C TRP A 15 -9.24 -11.87 9.35
N TYR A 16 -9.01 -10.56 9.35
CA TYR A 16 -7.83 -9.97 8.70
C TYR A 16 -6.51 -10.49 9.29
N ASN A 17 -6.39 -10.45 10.62
CA ASN A 17 -5.16 -10.88 11.29
C ASN A 17 -4.89 -12.38 11.07
N GLU A 18 -5.93 -13.19 11.17
CA GLU A 18 -5.83 -14.63 10.95
C GLU A 18 -5.46 -14.95 9.50
N LEU A 19 -6.06 -14.23 8.53
CA LEU A 19 -5.76 -14.38 7.11
C LEU A 19 -4.30 -14.07 6.79
N VAL A 20 -3.76 -12.96 7.31
CA VAL A 20 -2.36 -12.58 7.10
C VAL A 20 -1.41 -13.68 7.54
N VAL A 21 -1.65 -14.28 8.71
CA VAL A 21 -0.79 -15.35 9.26
C VAL A 21 -0.97 -16.66 8.50
N ARG A 22 -2.20 -17.09 8.28
CA ARG A 22 -2.51 -18.40 7.66
C ARG A 22 -2.15 -18.46 6.18
N ALA A 23 -2.20 -17.33 5.48
CA ALA A 23 -1.81 -17.25 4.07
C ALA A 23 -0.29 -17.11 3.87
N ASP A 24 0.50 -17.25 4.92
CA ASP A 24 1.96 -17.10 4.91
C ASP A 24 2.44 -15.72 4.44
N LEU A 25 1.71 -14.65 4.76
CA LEU A 25 2.08 -13.30 4.37
C LEU A 25 3.03 -12.63 5.36
N ALA A 26 2.69 -12.67 6.64
CA ALA A 26 3.48 -12.08 7.71
C ALA A 26 3.16 -12.70 9.06
N GLU A 27 4.03 -12.46 10.04
CA GLU A 27 3.85 -12.81 11.44
C GLU A 27 4.50 -11.76 12.35
N ASN A 28 4.13 -11.75 13.62
CA ASN A 28 4.77 -10.88 14.59
C ASN A 28 6.22 -11.31 14.85
N SER A 29 7.12 -10.34 14.88
CA SER A 29 8.52 -10.61 15.26
C SER A 29 8.71 -10.61 16.79
N ALA A 30 9.95 -10.91 17.24
CA ALA A 30 10.35 -10.76 18.64
C ALA A 30 10.33 -9.29 19.10
N VAL A 31 10.38 -8.33 18.17
CA VAL A 31 10.30 -6.89 18.45
C VAL A 31 8.86 -6.44 18.36
N ARG A 32 8.32 -5.96 19.48
CA ARG A 32 6.93 -5.52 19.53
C ARG A 32 6.63 -4.45 18.48
N GLY A 33 5.58 -4.68 17.70
CA GLY A 33 5.13 -3.75 16.66
C GLY A 33 5.85 -3.88 15.32
N CYS A 34 6.90 -4.72 15.25
CA CYS A 34 7.57 -5.06 13.99
C CYS A 34 7.11 -6.43 13.52
N MET A 35 6.88 -6.57 12.23
CA MET A 35 6.47 -7.84 11.61
C MET A 35 7.62 -8.48 10.82
N VAL A 36 7.58 -9.80 10.71
CA VAL A 36 8.32 -10.54 9.70
C VAL A 36 7.41 -10.69 8.49
N ILE A 37 7.82 -10.17 7.35
CA ILE A 37 7.13 -10.45 6.08
C ILE A 37 7.70 -11.76 5.55
N LYS A 38 6.83 -12.78 5.45
CA LYS A 38 7.23 -14.12 5.02
C LYS A 38 7.45 -14.17 3.50
N PRO A 39 8.14 -15.19 2.97
CA PRO A 39 8.49 -15.25 1.55
C PRO A 39 7.32 -15.06 0.59
N TYR A 40 6.15 -15.62 0.87
CA TYR A 40 4.98 -15.46 0.00
C TYR A 40 4.43 -14.02 0.03
N GLY A 41 4.35 -13.42 1.22
CA GLY A 41 3.98 -12.01 1.35
C GLY A 41 4.99 -11.08 0.70
N TYR A 42 6.29 -11.37 0.87
CA TYR A 42 7.34 -10.57 0.28
C TYR A 42 7.34 -10.64 -1.26
N ALA A 43 7.02 -11.80 -1.83
CA ALA A 43 6.90 -11.97 -3.28
C ALA A 43 5.78 -11.10 -3.88
N ILE A 44 4.68 -10.86 -3.15
CA ILE A 44 3.64 -9.89 -3.57
C ILE A 44 4.21 -8.47 -3.53
N TRP A 45 4.90 -8.11 -2.44
CA TRP A 45 5.54 -6.81 -2.31
C TRP A 45 6.58 -6.55 -3.42
N GLU A 46 7.41 -7.52 -3.76
CA GLU A 46 8.38 -7.41 -4.87
C GLU A 46 7.70 -7.11 -6.21
N LYS A 47 6.53 -7.71 -6.47
CA LYS A 47 5.74 -7.39 -7.68
C LYS A 47 5.20 -5.96 -7.65
N MET A 48 4.70 -5.51 -6.49
CA MET A 48 4.27 -4.11 -6.32
C MET A 48 5.45 -3.16 -6.52
N GLN A 49 6.59 -3.44 -5.89
CA GLN A 49 7.81 -2.65 -5.98
C GLN A 49 8.29 -2.54 -7.42
N ARG A 50 8.36 -3.66 -8.15
CA ARG A 50 8.81 -3.67 -9.55
C ARG A 50 7.90 -2.83 -10.44
N ALA A 51 6.59 -3.02 -10.34
CA ALA A 51 5.62 -2.26 -11.13
C ALA A 51 5.71 -0.75 -10.87
N LEU A 52 5.73 -0.35 -9.61
CA LEU A 52 5.89 1.06 -9.22
C LEU A 52 7.25 1.64 -9.67
N ASP A 53 8.34 0.89 -9.49
CA ASP A 53 9.68 1.33 -9.88
C ASP A 53 9.78 1.58 -11.39
N ASP A 54 9.19 0.69 -12.20
CA ASP A 54 9.12 0.87 -13.65
C ASP A 54 8.29 2.12 -14.02
N MET A 55 7.17 2.37 -13.32
CA MET A 55 6.35 3.56 -13.53
C MET A 55 7.10 4.85 -13.15
N PHE A 56 7.86 4.85 -12.05
CA PHE A 56 8.69 5.99 -11.65
C PHE A 56 9.81 6.26 -12.67
N LYS A 57 10.47 5.22 -13.14
CA LYS A 57 11.49 5.36 -14.19
C LYS A 57 10.92 5.88 -15.51
N ALA A 58 9.70 5.47 -15.86
CA ALA A 58 9.00 5.97 -17.03
C ALA A 58 8.70 7.48 -16.95
N THR A 59 8.60 8.04 -15.75
CA THR A 59 8.45 9.49 -15.51
C THR A 59 9.79 10.23 -15.31
N GLY A 60 10.91 9.53 -15.51
CA GLY A 60 12.26 10.12 -15.45
C GLY A 60 12.93 10.08 -14.07
N HIS A 61 12.30 9.46 -13.08
CA HIS A 61 12.85 9.34 -11.72
C HIS A 61 13.98 8.31 -11.66
N GLN A 62 14.92 8.56 -10.76
CA GLN A 62 16.06 7.68 -10.49
C GLN A 62 16.09 7.29 -9.02
N ASN A 63 16.47 6.04 -8.75
CA ASN A 63 16.63 5.57 -7.40
C ASN A 63 17.94 6.05 -6.80
N ALA A 64 17.87 6.50 -5.55
CA ALA A 64 19.02 6.82 -4.71
C ALA A 64 18.88 6.12 -3.35
N TYR A 65 19.93 6.16 -2.53
CA TYR A 65 19.90 5.67 -1.17
C TYR A 65 20.47 6.73 -0.22
N PHE A 66 19.73 7.06 0.83
CA PHE A 66 20.14 7.98 1.87
C PHE A 66 20.28 7.24 3.21
N PRO A 67 21.13 7.72 4.12
CA PRO A 67 21.41 7.02 5.37
C PRO A 67 20.18 6.78 6.25
N LEU A 68 20.20 5.65 6.96
CA LEU A 68 19.19 5.28 7.95
C LEU A 68 19.16 6.25 9.13
N PHE A 69 20.32 6.74 9.56
CA PHE A 69 20.48 7.60 10.72
C PHE A 69 20.46 9.07 10.35
N ILE A 70 19.72 9.85 11.13
CA ILE A 70 19.59 11.31 10.98
C ILE A 70 20.14 11.95 12.26
N PRO A 71 21.08 12.93 12.17
CA PRO A 71 21.49 13.70 13.34
C PRO A 71 20.28 14.38 13.99
N LYS A 72 20.18 14.28 15.33
CA LYS A 72 19.05 14.90 16.05
C LYS A 72 18.90 16.39 15.77
N SER A 73 19.99 17.10 15.57
CA SER A 73 20.02 18.52 15.23
C SER A 73 19.30 18.86 13.93
N PHE A 74 19.19 17.91 12.98
CA PHE A 74 18.49 18.14 11.70
C PHE A 74 16.98 18.25 11.89
N LEU A 75 16.40 17.46 12.79
CA LEU A 75 14.96 17.54 13.08
C LEU A 75 14.58 18.89 13.69
N SER A 76 15.50 19.55 14.39
CA SER A 76 15.24 20.85 15.02
C SER A 76 15.25 22.03 14.05
N ARG A 77 15.60 21.83 12.77
CA ARG A 77 15.70 22.93 11.79
C ARG A 77 14.36 23.30 11.16
N GLU A 78 13.42 22.38 11.14
CA GLU A 78 12.08 22.58 10.59
C GLU A 78 11.04 22.27 11.67
N ALA A 79 10.43 23.31 12.26
CA ALA A 79 9.63 23.21 13.48
C ALA A 79 8.33 22.39 13.27
N GLU A 80 7.64 22.58 12.15
CA GLU A 80 6.39 21.83 11.86
C GLU A 80 6.67 20.35 11.66
N HIS A 81 7.79 20.01 11.04
CA HIS A 81 8.23 18.63 10.86
C HIS A 81 8.52 17.95 12.20
N VAL A 82 9.14 18.68 13.13
CA VAL A 82 9.39 18.21 14.51
C VAL A 82 8.09 17.89 15.24
N GLU A 83 7.08 18.75 15.17
CA GLU A 83 5.80 18.51 15.83
C GLU A 83 5.11 17.24 15.31
N GLY A 84 5.26 16.91 14.03
CA GLY A 84 4.70 15.72 13.41
C GLY A 84 5.40 14.41 13.82
N PHE A 85 6.73 14.40 13.95
CA PHE A 85 7.51 13.17 14.08
C PHE A 85 8.27 13.00 15.40
N ALA A 86 8.49 14.05 16.17
CA ALA A 86 9.31 13.98 17.38
C ALA A 86 8.77 13.05 18.47
N LYS A 87 7.47 12.75 18.47
CA LYS A 87 6.81 11.93 19.51
C LYS A 87 6.94 10.43 19.29
N GLU A 88 7.33 9.99 18.09
CA GLU A 88 7.26 8.58 17.67
C GLU A 88 8.54 8.14 16.95
N CYS A 89 9.71 8.54 17.43
CA CYS A 89 10.98 8.15 16.83
C CYS A 89 11.80 7.25 17.73
N ALA A 90 12.66 6.41 17.13
CA ALA A 90 13.69 5.64 17.82
C ALA A 90 14.98 6.45 17.85
N VAL A 91 15.59 6.56 19.02
CA VAL A 91 16.81 7.34 19.27
C VAL A 91 17.97 6.42 19.58
N VAL A 92 19.08 6.56 18.85
CA VAL A 92 20.33 5.83 19.08
C VAL A 92 21.28 6.72 19.88
N THR A 93 21.65 6.26 21.05
CA THR A 93 22.44 7.02 22.02
C THR A 93 23.87 6.51 22.20
N HIS A 94 24.12 5.23 21.88
CA HIS A 94 25.41 4.55 22.05
C HIS A 94 25.73 3.68 20.84
N HIS A 95 27.02 3.39 20.63
CA HIS A 95 27.50 2.62 19.47
C HIS A 95 28.17 1.29 19.83
N ARG A 96 28.17 0.88 21.12
CA ARG A 96 28.86 -0.34 21.56
C ARG A 96 28.18 -0.99 22.76
N LEU A 97 28.29 -2.32 22.81
CA LEU A 97 27.94 -3.13 23.97
C LEU A 97 29.24 -3.62 24.67
N MET A 98 29.16 -3.91 25.93
CA MET A 98 30.18 -4.55 26.70
C MET A 98 29.63 -5.74 27.49
N ASN A 99 30.49 -6.65 27.94
CA ASN A 99 30.06 -7.71 28.85
C ASN A 99 29.58 -7.10 30.17
N ASN A 100 28.46 -7.60 30.69
CA ASN A 100 27.97 -7.20 31.98
C ASN A 100 28.98 -7.64 33.04
N PRO A 101 29.42 -6.77 33.99
CA PRO A 101 30.35 -7.10 35.04
C PRO A 101 29.95 -8.31 35.94
N ASP A 102 28.66 -8.60 36.04
CA ASP A 102 28.11 -9.75 36.76
C ASP A 102 28.11 -11.07 35.95
N GLY A 103 28.55 -11.03 34.69
CA GLY A 103 28.61 -12.19 33.81
C GLY A 103 27.26 -12.58 33.16
N SER A 104 26.22 -11.82 33.35
CA SER A 104 24.86 -12.11 32.86
C SER A 104 24.56 -11.55 31.45
N GLY A 105 25.48 -11.66 30.49
CA GLY A 105 25.25 -11.21 29.12
C GLY A 105 25.89 -9.87 28.78
N VAL A 106 25.22 -9.03 27.95
CA VAL A 106 25.76 -7.75 27.48
C VAL A 106 24.92 -6.57 27.94
N VAL A 107 25.57 -5.45 28.16
CA VAL A 107 24.96 -4.16 28.51
C VAL A 107 25.50 -3.08 27.60
N VAL A 108 24.79 -1.95 27.52
CA VAL A 108 25.30 -0.77 26.81
C VAL A 108 26.58 -0.27 27.50
N ASP A 109 27.64 -0.04 26.71
CA ASP A 109 28.88 0.54 27.22
C ASP A 109 28.70 2.04 27.47
N PRO A 110 28.74 2.54 28.72
CA PRO A 110 28.56 3.97 28.99
C PRO A 110 29.64 4.86 28.34
N ALA A 111 30.84 4.30 28.10
CA ALA A 111 31.94 5.03 27.46
C ALA A 111 31.73 5.21 25.93
N ALA A 112 30.77 4.50 25.35
CA ALA A 112 30.46 4.54 23.93
C ALA A 112 29.26 5.44 23.61
N LYS A 113 28.93 6.38 24.48
CA LYS A 113 27.88 7.37 24.24
C LYS A 113 28.23 8.23 23.01
N LEU A 114 27.28 8.45 22.12
CA LEU A 114 27.45 9.33 20.97
C LEU A 114 27.57 10.80 21.42
N GLU A 115 28.41 11.56 20.76
CA GLU A 115 28.51 13.02 20.97
C GLU A 115 27.19 13.72 20.62
N GLU A 116 26.56 13.31 19.51
CA GLU A 116 25.22 13.69 19.09
C GLU A 116 24.36 12.43 18.91
N GLU A 117 23.17 12.43 19.48
CA GLU A 117 22.20 11.35 19.33
C GLU A 117 21.70 11.28 17.88
N LEU A 118 21.45 10.08 17.41
CA LEU A 118 20.95 9.82 16.07
C LEU A 118 19.50 9.35 16.14
N ILE A 119 18.72 9.73 15.16
CA ILE A 119 17.35 9.28 14.98
C ILE A 119 17.33 8.21 13.89
N VAL A 120 16.68 7.08 14.14
CA VAL A 120 16.32 6.15 13.08
C VAL A 120 15.22 6.81 12.25
N ARG A 121 15.44 7.00 10.96
CA ARG A 121 14.56 7.80 10.10
C ARG A 121 13.08 7.43 10.22
N PRO A 122 12.21 8.36 10.63
CA PRO A 122 10.76 8.21 10.52
C PRO A 122 10.25 8.62 9.13
N THR A 123 11.03 9.43 8.45
CA THR A 123 10.93 9.93 7.07
C THR A 123 12.27 10.60 6.73
N SER A 124 12.57 10.88 5.48
CA SER A 124 13.93 11.23 5.06
C SER A 124 14.11 12.67 4.59
N GLU A 125 13.11 13.54 4.67
CA GLU A 125 13.20 14.92 4.15
C GLU A 125 14.45 15.65 4.65
N THR A 126 14.71 15.61 5.96
CA THR A 126 15.80 16.39 6.56
C THR A 126 17.19 15.93 6.09
N ILE A 127 17.44 14.62 6.03
CA ILE A 127 18.73 14.09 5.54
C ILE A 127 18.89 14.31 4.04
N ILE A 128 17.81 14.19 3.27
CA ILE A 128 17.82 14.40 1.82
C ILE A 128 18.08 15.86 1.50
N TRP A 129 17.39 16.79 2.16
CA TRP A 129 17.57 18.22 1.91
C TRP A 129 18.93 18.74 2.33
N SER A 130 19.52 18.18 3.39
CA SER A 130 20.93 18.45 3.72
C SER A 130 21.91 18.02 2.63
N THR A 131 21.58 16.94 1.90
CA THR A 131 22.35 16.45 0.76
C THR A 131 22.11 17.27 -0.50
N TYR A 132 20.86 17.64 -0.79
CA TYR A 132 20.51 18.45 -1.95
C TYR A 132 21.18 19.82 -1.94
N LYS A 133 21.46 20.39 -0.76
CA LYS A 133 22.29 21.59 -0.63
C LYS A 133 23.64 21.47 -1.35
N ASN A 134 24.21 20.26 -1.38
CA ASN A 134 25.49 20.02 -2.07
C ASN A 134 25.32 19.73 -3.56
N TRP A 135 24.19 19.17 -3.97
CA TRP A 135 23.95 18.75 -5.35
C TRP A 135 23.43 19.90 -6.22
N ILE A 136 22.68 20.86 -5.63
CA ILE A 136 22.04 21.94 -6.35
C ILE A 136 22.89 23.20 -6.22
N LYS A 137 23.34 23.76 -7.35
CA LYS A 137 24.10 25.00 -7.43
C LYS A 137 23.53 25.97 -8.47
N SER A 138 22.98 25.44 -9.56
CA SER A 138 22.45 26.24 -10.65
C SER A 138 21.17 25.62 -11.22
N TYR A 139 20.46 26.37 -12.05
CA TYR A 139 19.27 25.88 -12.76
C TYR A 139 19.54 24.63 -13.63
N ARG A 140 20.82 24.35 -13.97
CA ARG A 140 21.18 23.16 -14.75
C ARG A 140 21.13 21.87 -13.94
N ASP A 141 21.13 21.97 -12.61
CA ASP A 141 21.04 20.83 -11.70
C ASP A 141 19.59 20.42 -11.43
N LEU A 142 18.62 21.18 -11.96
CA LEU A 142 17.20 20.99 -11.76
C LEU A 142 16.48 20.52 -13.04
N PRO A 143 15.41 19.71 -12.93
CA PRO A 143 14.89 19.16 -11.67
C PRO A 143 15.73 17.99 -11.14
N ILE A 144 15.71 17.79 -9.81
CA ILE A 144 16.14 16.52 -9.21
C ILE A 144 14.88 15.66 -9.03
N LEU A 145 14.91 14.46 -9.59
CA LEU A 145 13.82 13.50 -9.56
C LEU A 145 14.32 12.20 -8.92
N CYS A 146 14.33 12.14 -7.59
CA CYS A 146 14.82 10.99 -6.83
C CYS A 146 13.71 10.22 -6.16
N ASN A 147 13.87 8.90 -6.13
CA ASN A 147 13.10 7.96 -5.34
C ASN A 147 14.04 7.11 -4.48
N GLN A 148 13.57 6.68 -3.32
CA GLN A 148 14.28 5.76 -2.45
C GLN A 148 13.34 4.64 -2.01
N TRP A 149 13.79 3.38 -2.20
CA TRP A 149 13.18 2.21 -1.56
C TRP A 149 13.89 1.95 -0.24
N ALA A 150 13.15 1.97 0.86
CA ALA A 150 13.75 1.92 2.19
C ALA A 150 12.76 1.40 3.25
N ASN A 151 13.28 1.22 4.47
CA ASN A 151 12.47 1.10 5.67
C ASN A 151 12.46 2.43 6.42
N VAL A 152 11.44 2.61 7.26
CA VAL A 152 11.34 3.69 8.25
C VAL A 152 10.83 3.15 9.57
N VAL A 153 11.11 3.86 10.67
CA VAL A 153 10.65 3.51 12.01
C VAL A 153 9.83 4.66 12.59
N ARG A 154 8.57 4.38 12.88
CA ARG A 154 7.64 5.25 13.60
C ARG A 154 7.13 4.47 14.80
N TRP A 155 7.48 4.89 16.01
CA TRP A 155 7.24 4.12 17.23
C TRP A 155 5.76 4.03 17.58
N GLU A 156 5.06 3.17 16.84
CA GLU A 156 3.61 3.01 16.91
C GLU A 156 3.21 2.10 18.10
N MET A 157 2.25 2.53 18.87
CA MET A 157 1.77 1.79 20.04
C MET A 157 0.61 0.83 19.73
N ARG A 158 -0.17 1.11 18.68
CA ARG A 158 -1.32 0.30 18.27
C ARG A 158 -1.06 -0.30 16.91
N THR A 159 -0.40 -1.44 16.89
CA THR A 159 0.09 -2.07 15.67
C THR A 159 -0.91 -3.04 15.05
N ARG A 160 -0.88 -3.13 13.73
CA ARG A 160 -1.62 -4.10 12.93
C ARG A 160 -0.81 -4.40 11.67
N MET A 161 -0.52 -5.68 11.41
CA MET A 161 0.34 -6.11 10.31
C MET A 161 -0.06 -5.45 8.98
N PHE A 162 0.92 -4.97 8.23
CA PHE A 162 0.84 -4.16 7.00
C PHE A 162 0.19 -2.78 7.15
N LEU A 163 -0.85 -2.61 7.93
CA LEU A 163 -1.62 -1.37 8.02
C LEU A 163 -0.96 -0.30 8.89
N ARG A 164 -0.41 -0.74 10.03
CA ARG A 164 0.22 0.14 11.01
C ARG A 164 1.22 -0.66 11.84
N THR A 165 2.50 -0.51 11.55
CA THR A 165 3.61 -1.18 12.24
C THR A 165 4.67 -0.18 12.63
N ALA A 166 5.48 -0.52 13.66
CA ALA A 166 6.55 0.36 14.13
C ALA A 166 7.66 0.50 13.09
N GLU A 167 7.97 -0.57 12.36
CA GLU A 167 8.83 -0.57 11.19
C GLU A 167 8.04 -1.02 9.97
N PHE A 168 8.24 -0.40 8.83
CA PHE A 168 7.65 -0.81 7.58
C PHE A 168 8.54 -0.47 6.38
N LEU A 169 8.32 -1.20 5.29
CA LEU A 169 8.93 -0.92 3.99
C LEU A 169 8.06 0.07 3.22
N TRP A 170 8.71 0.95 2.50
CA TRP A 170 8.04 1.92 1.67
C TRP A 170 8.93 2.39 0.50
N GLN A 171 8.38 3.21 -0.34
CA GLN A 171 9.13 4.11 -1.20
C GLN A 171 8.80 5.55 -0.81
N GLU A 172 9.78 6.41 -0.98
CA GLU A 172 9.64 7.85 -0.82
C GLU A 172 10.33 8.56 -1.99
N GLY A 173 9.56 9.38 -2.69
CA GLY A 173 10.09 10.26 -3.72
C GLY A 173 10.34 11.64 -3.15
N HIS A 174 11.44 12.25 -3.58
CA HIS A 174 11.83 13.59 -3.15
C HIS A 174 12.36 14.34 -4.35
N THR A 175 11.68 15.40 -4.78
CA THR A 175 12.03 16.15 -5.97
C THR A 175 12.27 17.62 -5.67
N ALA A 176 13.14 18.23 -6.47
CA ALA A 176 13.47 19.65 -6.39
C ALA A 176 13.32 20.30 -7.76
N HIS A 177 12.68 21.47 -7.80
CA HIS A 177 12.28 22.16 -9.03
C HIS A 177 12.66 23.63 -8.99
N ALA A 178 12.82 24.24 -10.17
CA ALA A 178 13.12 25.66 -10.29
C ALA A 178 11.89 26.54 -10.03
N THR A 179 10.68 26.07 -10.35
CA THR A 179 9.47 26.86 -10.24
C THR A 179 8.40 26.15 -9.40
N ARG A 180 7.45 26.94 -8.91
CA ARG A 180 6.28 26.46 -8.17
C ARG A 180 5.43 25.54 -9.05
N GLU A 181 5.19 25.98 -10.26
CA GLU A 181 4.32 25.27 -11.23
C GLU A 181 4.87 23.88 -11.55
N GLU A 182 6.19 23.74 -11.76
CA GLU A 182 6.85 22.46 -11.98
C GLU A 182 6.67 21.52 -10.78
N ALA A 183 6.81 22.03 -9.57
CA ALA A 183 6.66 21.22 -8.35
C ALA A 183 5.19 20.80 -8.12
N GLU A 184 4.24 21.69 -8.32
CA GLU A 184 2.81 21.36 -8.21
C GLU A 184 2.38 20.32 -9.26
N GLU A 185 2.84 20.47 -10.52
CA GLU A 185 2.61 19.49 -11.58
C GLU A 185 3.20 18.13 -11.22
N GLU A 186 4.43 18.11 -10.70
CA GLU A 186 5.08 16.87 -10.26
C GLU A 186 4.31 16.18 -9.12
N ALA A 187 3.88 16.91 -8.11
CA ALA A 187 3.12 16.34 -7.02
C ALA A 187 1.80 15.69 -7.49
N ARG A 188 1.12 16.32 -8.45
CA ARG A 188 -0.11 15.77 -9.05
C ARG A 188 0.17 14.58 -9.96
N ARG A 189 1.23 14.64 -10.77
CA ARG A 189 1.66 13.54 -11.65
C ARG A 189 1.94 12.28 -10.85
N MET A 190 2.64 12.39 -9.74
CA MET A 190 2.96 11.23 -8.91
C MET A 190 1.74 10.65 -8.19
N LEU A 191 0.76 11.48 -7.85
CA LEU A 191 -0.52 10.98 -7.39
C LEU A 191 -1.26 10.19 -8.48
N ASP A 192 -1.22 10.65 -9.73
CA ASP A 192 -1.80 9.94 -10.87
C ASP A 192 -1.12 8.58 -11.11
N VAL A 193 0.20 8.50 -10.94
CA VAL A 193 0.95 7.24 -10.97
C VAL A 193 0.44 6.28 -9.88
N TYR A 194 0.24 6.76 -8.67
CA TYR A 194 -0.31 5.94 -7.59
C TYR A 194 -1.74 5.48 -7.86
N ALA A 195 -2.58 6.34 -8.40
CA ALA A 195 -3.95 5.98 -8.76
C ALA A 195 -3.97 4.92 -9.87
N ASP A 196 -3.15 5.09 -10.91
CA ASP A 196 -3.00 4.11 -11.98
C ASP A 196 -2.50 2.75 -11.46
N PHE A 197 -1.51 2.75 -10.58
CA PHE A 197 -1.04 1.53 -9.93
C PHE A 197 -2.15 0.85 -9.10
N ALA A 198 -2.86 1.62 -8.27
CA ALA A 198 -3.94 1.08 -7.44
C ALA A 198 -5.04 0.43 -8.29
N GLU A 199 -5.47 1.06 -9.37
CA GLU A 199 -6.56 0.59 -10.21
C GLU A 199 -6.12 -0.53 -11.17
N ASN A 200 -5.00 -0.38 -11.87
CA ASN A 200 -4.60 -1.30 -12.93
C ASN A 200 -3.73 -2.48 -12.47
N TRP A 201 -3.07 -2.37 -11.30
CA TRP A 201 -2.26 -3.46 -10.74
C TRP A 201 -2.94 -4.10 -9.53
N MET A 202 -3.40 -3.31 -8.57
CA MET A 202 -4.06 -3.81 -7.38
C MET A 202 -5.55 -4.11 -7.59
N ALA A 203 -6.16 -3.64 -8.70
CA ALA A 203 -7.59 -3.67 -8.93
C ALA A 203 -8.38 -2.98 -7.79
N VAL A 204 -7.83 -1.93 -7.21
CA VAL A 204 -8.42 -1.14 -6.12
C VAL A 204 -8.83 0.23 -6.65
N PRO A 205 -10.13 0.51 -6.76
CA PRO A 205 -10.60 1.81 -7.21
C PRO A 205 -10.35 2.87 -6.12
N VAL A 206 -9.83 4.02 -6.51
CA VAL A 206 -9.47 5.10 -5.58
C VAL A 206 -10.11 6.42 -5.96
N ILE A 207 -10.26 7.30 -4.96
CA ILE A 207 -10.68 8.69 -5.16
C ILE A 207 -9.48 9.58 -4.94
N LYS A 208 -9.17 10.41 -5.94
CA LYS A 208 -8.14 11.44 -5.84
C LYS A 208 -8.72 12.71 -5.23
N GLY A 209 -7.99 13.30 -4.30
CA GLY A 209 -8.41 14.53 -3.66
C GLY A 209 -7.29 15.25 -2.93
N VAL A 210 -7.65 16.39 -2.31
CA VAL A 210 -6.77 17.21 -1.50
C VAL A 210 -7.15 17.01 -0.03
N LYS A 211 -6.18 16.94 0.86
CA LYS A 211 -6.41 16.92 2.32
C LYS A 211 -6.88 18.29 2.79
N SER A 212 -7.72 18.30 3.84
CA SER A 212 -8.02 19.51 4.58
C SER A 212 -6.73 20.10 5.18
N PRO A 213 -6.70 21.40 5.48
CA PRO A 213 -5.53 22.01 6.14
C PRO A 213 -5.08 21.28 7.41
N ASN A 214 -6.02 20.72 8.17
CA ASN A 214 -5.76 20.01 9.42
C ASN A 214 -5.15 18.60 9.21
N GLU A 215 -5.39 17.97 8.06
CA GLU A 215 -4.92 16.63 7.74
C GLU A 215 -3.73 16.64 6.75
N ARG A 216 -3.13 17.79 6.49
CA ARG A 216 -1.93 17.91 5.65
C ARG A 216 -0.71 17.28 6.31
N PHE A 217 0.22 16.85 5.49
CA PHE A 217 1.54 16.44 5.94
C PHE A 217 2.29 17.64 6.56
N ALA A 218 2.96 17.39 7.68
CA ALA A 218 3.72 18.43 8.39
C ALA A 218 4.83 19.01 7.50
N GLY A 219 4.79 20.31 7.26
CA GLY A 219 5.69 21.05 6.37
C GLY A 219 5.22 21.15 4.91
N ALA A 220 4.04 20.61 4.55
CA ALA A 220 3.48 20.73 3.21
C ALA A 220 2.53 21.93 3.08
N LEU A 221 2.56 22.60 1.92
CA LEU A 221 1.56 23.59 1.54
C LEU A 221 0.26 22.94 1.10
N ASP A 222 0.37 21.81 0.36
CA ASP A 222 -0.76 20.96 -0.03
C ASP A 222 -0.38 19.48 0.05
N THR A 223 -1.36 18.66 0.43
CA THR A 223 -1.25 17.22 0.43
C THR A 223 -2.34 16.63 -0.45
N TYR A 224 -1.94 15.96 -1.49
CA TYR A 224 -2.80 15.18 -2.37
C TYR A 224 -2.85 13.73 -1.91
N CYS A 225 -3.98 13.05 -2.07
CA CYS A 225 -4.15 11.67 -1.63
C CYS A 225 -5.01 10.84 -2.57
N ILE A 226 -4.84 9.54 -2.48
CA ILE A 226 -5.77 8.54 -3.00
C ILE A 226 -6.41 7.80 -1.83
N GLU A 227 -7.74 7.77 -1.81
CA GLU A 227 -8.54 7.11 -0.78
C GLU A 227 -9.27 5.91 -1.36
N ALA A 228 -9.16 4.77 -0.68
CA ALA A 228 -9.85 3.53 -1.01
C ALA A 228 -10.90 3.19 0.04
N MET A 229 -11.92 2.41 -0.34
CA MET A 229 -12.92 1.87 0.58
C MET A 229 -12.67 0.38 0.80
N MET A 230 -12.55 -0.03 2.06
CA MET A 230 -12.41 -1.43 2.45
C MET A 230 -13.78 -2.09 2.61
N GLN A 231 -13.83 -3.42 2.62
CA GLN A 231 -15.08 -4.19 2.64
C GLN A 231 -15.94 -3.95 3.91
N ASP A 232 -15.36 -3.45 4.98
CA ASP A 232 -16.09 -3.03 6.19
C ASP A 232 -16.59 -1.58 6.14
N GLY A 233 -16.50 -0.94 4.98
CA GLY A 233 -16.93 0.44 4.76
C GLY A 233 -16.00 1.51 5.33
N LYS A 234 -14.83 1.14 5.86
CA LYS A 234 -13.84 2.14 6.30
C LYS A 234 -12.97 2.61 5.16
N ALA A 235 -12.53 3.86 5.29
CA ALA A 235 -11.56 4.44 4.38
C ALA A 235 -10.14 3.96 4.70
N LEU A 236 -9.32 3.85 3.65
CA LEU A 236 -7.89 3.63 3.77
C LEU A 236 -7.17 4.61 2.84
N GLN A 237 -6.28 5.42 3.40
CA GLN A 237 -5.38 6.26 2.62
C GLN A 237 -4.32 5.35 1.97
N ALA A 238 -4.41 5.21 0.65
CA ALA A 238 -3.57 4.29 -0.10
C ALA A 238 -2.26 4.93 -0.60
N GLY A 239 -2.19 6.26 -0.65
CA GLY A 239 -0.98 6.98 -1.04
C GLY A 239 -1.15 8.46 -0.90
N THR A 240 -0.02 9.18 -0.74
CA THR A 240 0.02 10.64 -0.66
C THR A 240 1.13 11.23 -1.50
N SER A 241 0.87 12.44 -1.98
CA SER A 241 1.86 13.26 -2.69
C SER A 241 1.75 14.69 -2.16
N HIS A 242 2.89 15.25 -1.76
CA HIS A 242 2.96 16.52 -1.05
C HIS A 242 3.62 17.59 -1.89
N PHE A 243 2.97 18.72 -2.02
CA PHE A 243 3.62 19.96 -2.46
C PHE A 243 4.18 20.66 -1.24
N LEU A 244 5.50 20.60 -1.07
CA LEU A 244 6.21 21.11 0.11
C LEU A 244 6.53 22.60 0.02
N GLY A 245 6.32 23.23 -1.13
CA GLY A 245 6.71 24.61 -1.35
C GLY A 245 8.22 24.79 -1.23
N GLN A 246 8.66 25.78 -0.46
CA GLN A 246 10.06 26.10 -0.21
C GLN A 246 10.47 25.89 1.26
N ASN A 247 9.63 25.29 2.10
CA ASN A 247 9.87 25.19 3.54
C ASN A 247 11.18 24.46 3.85
N PHE A 248 11.42 23.29 3.26
CA PHE A 248 12.66 22.54 3.44
C PHE A 248 13.87 23.22 2.77
N ALA A 249 13.66 23.90 1.64
CA ALA A 249 14.71 24.66 0.99
C ALA A 249 15.22 25.81 1.87
N HIS A 250 14.32 26.52 2.56
CA HIS A 250 14.69 27.53 3.53
C HIS A 250 15.37 26.94 4.76
N ALA A 251 14.83 25.88 5.33
CA ALA A 251 15.37 25.24 6.53
C ALA A 251 16.81 24.70 6.33
N PHE A 252 17.14 24.22 5.15
CA PHE A 252 18.46 23.67 4.80
C PHE A 252 19.29 24.59 3.90
N ASP A 253 18.78 25.80 3.60
CA ASP A 253 19.45 26.79 2.73
C ASP A 253 19.83 26.22 1.36
N VAL A 254 18.84 25.65 0.65
CA VAL A 254 19.02 25.05 -0.68
C VAL A 254 18.60 26.03 -1.74
N GLN A 255 19.59 26.67 -2.37
CA GLN A 255 19.43 27.69 -3.38
C GLN A 255 20.14 27.29 -4.67
N PHE A 256 19.69 27.86 -5.79
CA PHE A 256 20.29 27.72 -7.09
C PHE A 256 20.47 29.08 -7.79
N LEU A 257 21.48 29.19 -8.63
CA LEU A 257 21.61 30.33 -9.54
C LEU A 257 20.67 30.15 -10.73
N ASN A 258 19.74 31.08 -10.89
CA ASN A 258 18.84 31.10 -12.05
C ASN A 258 19.56 31.56 -13.32
N LYS A 259 18.84 31.61 -14.46
CA LYS A 259 19.41 32.04 -15.77
C LYS A 259 19.89 33.49 -15.79
N GLN A 260 19.46 34.29 -14.83
CA GLN A 260 19.83 35.70 -14.63
C GLN A 260 20.95 35.89 -13.60
N ASN A 261 21.58 34.79 -13.13
CA ASN A 261 22.58 34.79 -12.06
C ASN A 261 22.08 35.34 -10.71
N GLN A 262 20.79 35.13 -10.41
CA GLN A 262 20.19 35.45 -9.11
C GLN A 262 20.00 34.16 -8.30
N LEU A 263 20.19 34.25 -6.99
CA LEU A 263 19.93 33.13 -6.07
C LEU A 263 18.45 33.04 -5.79
N GLU A 264 17.90 31.83 -5.96
CA GLU A 264 16.51 31.48 -5.65
C GLU A 264 16.46 30.20 -4.85
N TYR A 265 15.48 30.07 -3.94
CA TYR A 265 15.20 28.81 -3.27
C TYR A 265 14.46 27.86 -4.20
N VAL A 266 14.79 26.57 -4.11
CA VAL A 266 14.12 25.53 -4.90
C VAL A 266 12.71 25.22 -4.34
N TRP A 267 11.87 24.68 -5.20
CA TRP A 267 10.54 24.18 -4.87
C TRP A 267 10.59 22.67 -4.73
N ALA A 268 9.84 22.12 -3.77
CA ALA A 268 9.99 20.73 -3.34
C ALA A 268 8.70 19.95 -3.41
N THR A 269 8.83 18.65 -3.71
CA THR A 269 7.77 17.66 -3.49
C THR A 269 8.31 16.47 -2.70
N SER A 270 7.41 15.77 -2.01
CA SER A 270 7.63 14.41 -1.54
C SER A 270 6.37 13.57 -1.74
N TRP A 271 6.55 12.29 -1.99
CA TRP A 271 5.43 11.39 -2.23
C TRP A 271 5.81 9.96 -1.83
N GLY A 272 4.84 9.20 -1.31
CA GLY A 272 5.13 7.90 -0.74
C GLY A 272 3.95 6.94 -0.69
N VAL A 273 4.28 5.65 -0.84
CA VAL A 273 3.43 4.50 -0.55
C VAL A 273 4.23 3.44 0.21
N SER A 274 3.56 2.64 1.01
CA SER A 274 4.19 1.66 1.89
C SER A 274 3.58 0.27 1.74
N THR A 275 4.09 -0.68 2.51
CA THR A 275 3.48 -2.00 2.69
C THR A 275 2.04 -1.96 3.20
N ARG A 276 1.50 -0.79 3.56
CA ARG A 276 0.04 -0.59 3.77
C ARG A 276 -0.78 -1.00 2.54
N LEU A 277 -0.22 -0.89 1.33
CA LEU A 277 -0.86 -1.37 0.10
C LEU A 277 -1.15 -2.87 0.14
N MET A 278 -0.34 -3.67 0.83
CA MET A 278 -0.64 -5.09 1.08
C MET A 278 -1.93 -5.26 1.89
N GLY A 279 -2.11 -4.46 2.92
CA GLY A 279 -3.34 -4.44 3.71
C GLY A 279 -4.56 -4.02 2.88
N ALA A 280 -4.42 -2.98 2.05
CA ALA A 280 -5.46 -2.53 1.14
C ALA A 280 -5.87 -3.63 0.15
N LEU A 281 -4.90 -4.33 -0.44
CA LEU A 281 -5.13 -5.45 -1.35
C LEU A 281 -5.95 -6.58 -0.69
N ILE A 282 -5.55 -6.99 0.51
CA ILE A 282 -6.21 -8.02 1.29
C ILE A 282 -7.64 -7.62 1.62
N MET A 283 -7.82 -6.42 2.15
CA MET A 283 -9.12 -5.91 2.63
C MET A 283 -10.11 -5.58 1.51
N THR A 284 -9.63 -5.37 0.29
CA THR A 284 -10.49 -5.08 -0.86
C THR A 284 -11.03 -6.36 -1.50
N HIS A 285 -10.22 -7.41 -1.62
CA HIS A 285 -10.55 -8.55 -2.49
C HIS A 285 -10.79 -9.86 -1.76
N SER A 286 -10.13 -10.09 -0.62
CA SER A 286 -10.15 -11.38 0.06
C SER A 286 -11.51 -11.72 0.66
N ASP A 287 -11.78 -13.01 0.83
CA ASP A 287 -13.08 -13.53 1.28
C ASP A 287 -12.93 -14.51 2.44
N ASP A 288 -14.01 -15.22 2.77
CA ASP A 288 -14.04 -16.19 3.87
C ASP A 288 -13.36 -17.54 3.50
N ASN A 289 -12.85 -17.67 2.27
CA ASN A 289 -12.05 -18.82 1.82
C ASN A 289 -10.54 -18.48 1.74
N GLY A 290 -10.16 -17.25 2.03
CA GLY A 290 -8.76 -16.82 2.04
C GLY A 290 -8.48 -15.59 1.17
N LEU A 291 -7.23 -15.48 0.71
CA LEU A 291 -6.81 -14.41 -0.19
C LEU A 291 -7.51 -14.51 -1.55
N VAL A 292 -7.76 -13.36 -2.14
CA VAL A 292 -8.09 -13.21 -3.56
C VAL A 292 -7.12 -12.19 -4.14
N LEU A 293 -6.22 -12.63 -5.01
CA LEU A 293 -5.17 -11.78 -5.55
C LEU A 293 -5.47 -11.41 -7.00
N PRO A 294 -5.32 -10.13 -7.36
CA PRO A 294 -5.27 -9.72 -8.75
C PRO A 294 -4.14 -10.46 -9.47
N PRO A 295 -4.38 -11.04 -10.65
CA PRO A 295 -3.38 -11.81 -11.38
C PRO A 295 -2.04 -11.10 -11.58
N LYS A 296 -2.05 -9.79 -11.81
CA LYS A 296 -0.83 -9.00 -11.99
C LYS A 296 0.08 -8.98 -10.76
N LEU A 297 -0.46 -9.17 -9.56
CA LEU A 297 0.29 -9.17 -8.30
C LEU A 297 0.43 -10.56 -7.66
N ALA A 298 -0.21 -11.59 -8.22
CA ALA A 298 -0.12 -12.95 -7.70
C ALA A 298 1.28 -13.55 -7.97
N PRO A 299 2.00 -14.03 -6.94
CA PRO A 299 3.29 -14.71 -7.13
C PRO A 299 3.14 -16.02 -7.91
N ILE A 300 2.06 -16.73 -7.67
CA ILE A 300 1.63 -17.90 -8.41
C ILE A 300 0.33 -17.55 -9.12
N GLN A 301 0.36 -17.54 -10.45
CA GLN A 301 -0.84 -17.23 -11.24
C GLN A 301 -1.65 -18.47 -11.56
N VAL A 302 -0.97 -19.60 -11.79
CA VAL A 302 -1.60 -20.87 -12.10
C VAL A 302 -1.05 -21.95 -11.19
N ALA A 303 -1.91 -22.65 -10.46
CA ALA A 303 -1.56 -23.86 -9.73
C ALA A 303 -2.11 -25.08 -10.49
N ILE A 304 -1.25 -26.04 -10.79
CA ILE A 304 -1.65 -27.31 -11.42
C ILE A 304 -1.57 -28.40 -10.36
N VAL A 305 -2.68 -29.09 -10.13
CA VAL A 305 -2.80 -30.16 -9.13
C VAL A 305 -3.17 -31.46 -9.84
N PRO A 306 -2.25 -32.44 -9.87
CA PRO A 306 -2.56 -33.78 -10.40
C PRO A 306 -3.46 -34.55 -9.41
N ILE A 307 -4.42 -35.28 -9.94
CA ILE A 307 -5.31 -36.15 -9.17
C ILE A 307 -4.96 -37.60 -9.49
N CYS A 308 -4.21 -38.26 -8.61
CA CYS A 308 -3.80 -39.67 -8.80
C CYS A 308 -3.89 -40.44 -7.48
N LYS A 309 -3.82 -41.77 -7.59
CA LYS A 309 -3.86 -42.71 -6.45
C LYS A 309 -2.59 -43.55 -6.34
N THR A 310 -1.79 -43.64 -7.40
CA THR A 310 -0.58 -44.47 -7.48
C THR A 310 0.57 -43.66 -8.09
N ASP A 311 1.79 -44.09 -7.82
CA ASP A 311 3.00 -43.50 -8.38
C ASP A 311 3.08 -43.65 -9.89
N ASP A 312 2.59 -44.77 -10.45
CA ASP A 312 2.53 -44.96 -11.90
C ASP A 312 1.60 -43.93 -12.57
N GLN A 313 0.44 -43.67 -11.98
CA GLN A 313 -0.46 -42.62 -12.45
C GLN A 313 0.18 -41.22 -12.35
N MET A 314 0.96 -40.97 -11.31
CA MET A 314 1.69 -39.73 -11.17
C MET A 314 2.73 -39.55 -12.27
N ALA A 315 3.50 -40.61 -12.58
CA ALA A 315 4.52 -40.56 -13.63
C ALA A 315 3.88 -40.30 -15.02
N GLU A 316 2.72 -40.90 -15.30
CA GLU A 316 1.95 -40.64 -16.53
C GLU A 316 1.46 -39.18 -16.58
N LEU A 317 0.90 -38.68 -15.48
CA LEU A 317 0.45 -37.27 -15.36
C LEU A 317 1.62 -36.31 -15.52
N ASP A 318 2.76 -36.54 -14.88
CA ASP A 318 3.97 -35.72 -14.99
C ASP A 318 4.39 -35.53 -16.45
N ALA A 319 4.41 -36.64 -17.24
CA ALA A 319 4.80 -36.60 -18.64
C ALA A 319 3.84 -35.76 -19.51
N HIS A 320 2.54 -35.85 -19.24
CA HIS A 320 1.51 -35.09 -19.99
C HIS A 320 1.36 -33.63 -19.54
N ILE A 321 1.62 -33.34 -18.27
CA ILE A 321 1.51 -31.98 -17.71
C ILE A 321 2.74 -31.11 -18.05
N ALA A 322 3.91 -31.70 -18.24
CA ALA A 322 5.13 -30.93 -18.55
C ALA A 322 4.98 -30.03 -19.79
N PRO A 323 4.46 -30.48 -20.96
CA PRO A 323 4.21 -29.55 -22.08
C PRO A 323 3.19 -28.46 -21.80
N LEU A 324 2.20 -28.72 -20.95
CA LEU A 324 1.23 -27.72 -20.53
C LEU A 324 1.89 -26.63 -19.69
N ILE A 325 2.75 -27.02 -18.75
CA ILE A 325 3.54 -26.05 -17.95
C ILE A 325 4.37 -25.15 -18.87
N ASP A 326 5.05 -25.75 -19.84
CA ASP A 326 5.89 -25.01 -20.79
C ASP A 326 5.06 -24.04 -21.64
N SER A 327 3.87 -24.45 -22.08
CA SER A 327 2.98 -23.57 -22.85
C SER A 327 2.45 -22.40 -22.04
N LEU A 328 2.11 -22.60 -20.76
CA LEU A 328 1.69 -21.54 -19.85
C LEU A 328 2.84 -20.56 -19.54
N LYS A 329 4.04 -21.09 -19.29
CA LYS A 329 5.24 -20.27 -19.08
C LYS A 329 5.63 -19.47 -20.32
N ALA A 330 5.46 -20.02 -21.51
CA ALA A 330 5.71 -19.32 -22.77
C ALA A 330 4.76 -18.12 -22.97
N LYS A 331 3.58 -18.11 -22.31
CA LYS A 331 2.66 -16.97 -22.25
C LYS A 331 3.03 -15.95 -21.15
N GLY A 332 4.16 -16.15 -20.45
CA GLY A 332 4.61 -15.28 -19.36
C GLY A 332 3.94 -15.54 -18.00
N LEU A 333 3.20 -16.65 -17.86
CA LEU A 333 2.51 -16.98 -16.62
C LEU A 333 3.44 -17.68 -15.63
N THR A 334 3.26 -17.37 -14.34
CA THR A 334 3.94 -18.05 -13.24
C THR A 334 3.14 -19.29 -12.83
N VAL A 335 3.76 -20.46 -12.97
CA VAL A 335 3.09 -21.75 -12.77
C VAL A 335 3.69 -22.49 -11.58
N LYS A 336 2.85 -22.99 -10.69
CA LYS A 336 3.19 -23.93 -9.63
C LYS A 336 2.59 -25.29 -9.97
N TYR A 337 3.42 -26.26 -10.27
CA TYR A 337 3.01 -27.66 -10.36
C TYR A 337 3.20 -28.32 -9.00
N ASP A 338 2.11 -28.88 -8.42
CA ASP A 338 2.14 -29.50 -7.10
C ASP A 338 1.90 -31.00 -7.19
N ASN A 339 2.97 -31.73 -7.45
CA ASN A 339 2.98 -33.19 -7.48
C ASN A 339 3.43 -33.83 -6.15
N ARG A 340 3.42 -33.12 -5.04
CA ARG A 340 3.69 -33.67 -3.71
C ARG A 340 2.71 -34.80 -3.40
N THR A 341 3.20 -35.98 -3.02
CA THR A 341 2.38 -37.16 -2.75
C THR A 341 1.86 -37.22 -1.30
N GLU A 342 2.48 -36.46 -0.39
CA GLU A 342 2.12 -36.41 1.04
C GLU A 342 0.77 -35.74 1.28
N TYR A 343 0.29 -34.92 0.35
CA TYR A 343 -0.94 -34.17 0.47
C TYR A 343 -2.00 -34.63 -0.53
N LYS A 344 -3.23 -34.83 -0.04
CA LYS A 344 -4.36 -35.14 -0.91
C LYS A 344 -4.76 -33.96 -1.79
N PRO A 345 -5.32 -34.20 -3.00
CA PRO A 345 -5.75 -33.12 -3.90
C PRO A 345 -6.66 -32.07 -3.24
N GLY A 346 -7.64 -32.49 -2.44
CA GLY A 346 -8.53 -31.56 -1.74
C GLY A 346 -7.81 -30.62 -0.77
N TRP A 347 -6.74 -31.09 -0.12
CA TRP A 347 -5.92 -30.23 0.73
C TRP A 347 -5.17 -29.18 -0.10
N LYS A 348 -4.59 -29.59 -1.23
CA LYS A 348 -3.89 -28.69 -2.16
C LYS A 348 -4.85 -27.65 -2.76
N PHE A 349 -6.08 -28.02 -3.08
CA PHE A 349 -7.11 -27.10 -3.54
C PHE A 349 -7.36 -25.98 -2.52
N THR A 350 -7.57 -26.38 -1.26
CA THR A 350 -7.77 -25.44 -0.16
C THR A 350 -6.54 -24.54 0.08
N GLU A 351 -5.33 -25.10 -0.04
CA GLU A 351 -4.09 -24.32 0.11
C GLU A 351 -4.00 -23.22 -0.94
N TYR A 352 -4.23 -23.54 -2.22
CA TYR A 352 -4.14 -22.54 -3.29
C TYR A 352 -5.32 -21.56 -3.32
N GLU A 353 -6.51 -21.98 -2.90
CA GLU A 353 -7.63 -21.08 -2.65
C GLU A 353 -7.28 -20.10 -1.54
N PHE A 354 -6.73 -20.59 -0.43
CA PHE A 354 -6.35 -19.77 0.71
C PHE A 354 -5.22 -18.78 0.38
N LYS A 355 -4.27 -19.17 -0.45
CA LYS A 355 -3.20 -18.31 -0.97
C LYS A 355 -3.63 -17.37 -2.09
N GLY A 356 -4.87 -17.43 -2.51
CA GLY A 356 -5.42 -16.51 -3.51
C GLY A 356 -4.90 -16.70 -4.93
N VAL A 357 -4.44 -17.91 -5.27
CA VAL A 357 -3.95 -18.22 -6.62
C VAL A 357 -5.08 -18.04 -7.64
N PRO A 358 -4.92 -17.18 -8.66
CA PRO A 358 -6.02 -16.78 -9.55
C PRO A 358 -6.68 -17.94 -10.28
N VAL A 359 -5.90 -18.90 -10.78
CA VAL A 359 -6.40 -20.05 -11.53
C VAL A 359 -5.80 -21.34 -11.02
N ARG A 360 -6.64 -22.35 -10.79
CA ARG A 360 -6.22 -23.70 -10.48
C ARG A 360 -6.68 -24.65 -11.59
N LEU A 361 -5.75 -25.45 -12.08
CA LEU A 361 -6.01 -26.56 -13.00
C LEU A 361 -5.94 -27.88 -12.24
N ALA A 362 -6.93 -28.77 -12.43
CA ALA A 362 -6.90 -30.09 -11.88
C ALA A 362 -6.99 -31.13 -13.02
N ILE A 363 -6.08 -32.11 -13.01
CA ILE A 363 -5.96 -33.10 -14.07
C ILE A 363 -5.79 -34.48 -13.42
N GLY A 364 -6.69 -35.40 -13.76
CA GLY A 364 -6.61 -36.80 -13.36
C GLY A 364 -6.52 -37.74 -14.55
N PRO A 365 -6.41 -39.10 -14.34
CA PRO A 365 -6.32 -40.08 -15.43
C PRO A 365 -7.51 -40.05 -16.40
N ARG A 366 -8.71 -39.74 -15.90
CA ARG A 366 -9.91 -39.59 -16.76
C ARG A 366 -9.81 -38.35 -17.63
N ASP A 367 -9.28 -37.28 -17.10
CA ASP A 367 -9.10 -36.05 -17.85
C ASP A 367 -8.09 -36.25 -18.98
N LEU A 368 -6.99 -36.98 -18.72
CA LEU A 368 -6.03 -37.31 -19.76
C LEU A 368 -6.65 -38.15 -20.87
N GLN A 369 -7.46 -39.17 -20.52
CA GLN A 369 -8.15 -39.99 -21.51
C GLN A 369 -9.10 -39.19 -22.40
N ASN A 370 -9.73 -38.15 -21.82
CA ASN A 370 -10.67 -37.27 -22.54
C ASN A 370 -9.98 -36.06 -23.16
N GLY A 371 -8.69 -35.85 -22.92
CA GLY A 371 -7.97 -34.61 -23.34
C GLY A 371 -8.49 -33.34 -22.71
N THR A 372 -9.01 -33.42 -21.47
CA THR A 372 -9.63 -32.29 -20.75
C THR A 372 -8.93 -32.00 -19.42
N CYS A 373 -9.25 -30.86 -18.82
CA CYS A 373 -8.92 -30.56 -17.43
C CYS A 373 -10.02 -29.68 -16.76
N GLU A 374 -10.09 -29.72 -15.44
CA GLU A 374 -10.90 -28.78 -14.66
C GLU A 374 -10.13 -27.50 -14.48
N VAL A 375 -10.75 -26.37 -14.82
CA VAL A 375 -10.27 -25.00 -14.57
C VAL A 375 -11.15 -24.38 -13.49
N CYS A 376 -10.54 -23.90 -12.41
CA CYS A 376 -11.23 -23.18 -11.34
C CYS A 376 -10.64 -21.77 -11.22
N ARG A 377 -11.49 -20.74 -11.29
CA ARG A 377 -11.09 -19.36 -11.05
C ARG A 377 -11.35 -18.97 -9.60
N ARG A 378 -10.40 -18.24 -8.99
CA ARG A 378 -10.45 -17.94 -7.56
C ARG A 378 -11.47 -16.86 -7.20
N ASP A 379 -11.69 -15.88 -8.06
CA ASP A 379 -12.53 -14.72 -7.77
C ASP A 379 -14.02 -15.03 -7.68
N THR A 380 -14.50 -16.06 -8.40
CA THR A 380 -15.90 -16.51 -8.40
C THR A 380 -16.09 -17.92 -7.88
N LEU A 381 -15.02 -18.70 -7.74
CA LEU A 381 -15.00 -20.14 -7.44
C LEU A 381 -15.70 -21.00 -8.52
N GLU A 382 -15.94 -20.43 -9.69
CA GLU A 382 -16.51 -21.15 -10.83
C GLU A 382 -15.54 -22.21 -11.33
N LYS A 383 -16.10 -23.39 -11.68
CA LYS A 383 -15.37 -24.53 -12.23
C LYS A 383 -15.94 -24.90 -13.59
N ILE A 384 -15.06 -25.06 -14.55
CA ILE A 384 -15.40 -25.55 -15.89
C ILE A 384 -14.46 -26.68 -16.29
N THR A 385 -14.97 -27.62 -17.05
CA THR A 385 -14.13 -28.67 -17.72
C THR A 385 -13.96 -28.25 -19.17
N MET A 386 -12.73 -28.22 -19.64
CA MET A 386 -12.43 -27.80 -21.00
C MET A 386 -11.25 -28.61 -21.59
N PRO A 387 -11.09 -28.62 -22.94
CA PRO A 387 -9.95 -29.27 -23.57
C PRO A 387 -8.61 -28.71 -23.08
N ILE A 388 -7.60 -29.59 -22.95
CA ILE A 388 -6.21 -29.17 -22.63
C ILE A 388 -5.61 -28.44 -23.82
N GLU A 389 -6.01 -28.80 -25.06
CA GLU A 389 -5.61 -28.08 -26.26
C GLU A 389 -6.14 -26.65 -26.23
N GLY A 390 -5.23 -25.65 -26.39
CA GLY A 390 -5.57 -24.21 -26.37
C GLY A 390 -5.78 -23.64 -24.98
N ILE A 391 -5.61 -24.41 -23.91
CA ILE A 391 -5.90 -23.95 -22.55
C ILE A 391 -5.00 -22.80 -22.11
N ALA A 392 -3.76 -22.73 -22.59
CA ALA A 392 -2.83 -21.65 -22.23
C ALA A 392 -3.34 -20.28 -22.69
N ASP A 393 -3.95 -20.21 -23.89
CA ASP A 393 -4.57 -18.96 -24.38
C ASP A 393 -5.82 -18.61 -23.59
N HIS A 394 -6.64 -19.61 -23.25
CA HIS A 394 -7.81 -19.40 -22.40
C HIS A 394 -7.43 -18.91 -21.01
N VAL A 395 -6.42 -19.52 -20.38
CA VAL A 395 -5.95 -19.10 -19.06
C VAL A 395 -5.37 -17.67 -19.08
N LEU A 396 -4.64 -17.31 -20.14
CA LEU A 396 -4.15 -15.96 -20.32
C LEU A 396 -5.30 -14.95 -20.40
N GLN A 397 -6.33 -15.23 -21.19
CA GLN A 397 -7.54 -14.39 -21.27
C GLN A 397 -8.25 -14.31 -19.90
N LEU A 398 -8.31 -15.44 -19.20
CA LEU A 398 -8.94 -15.50 -17.88
C LEU A 398 -8.21 -14.65 -16.83
N MET A 399 -6.88 -14.46 -16.94
CA MET A 399 -6.16 -13.50 -16.08
C MET A 399 -6.65 -12.07 -16.26
N ASP A 400 -6.87 -11.63 -17.50
CA ASP A 400 -7.40 -10.30 -17.79
C ASP A 400 -8.85 -10.17 -17.28
N ASP A 401 -9.67 -11.19 -17.48
CA ASP A 401 -11.05 -11.22 -16.99
C ASP A 401 -11.14 -11.15 -15.47
N ILE A 402 -10.28 -11.87 -14.74
CA ILE A 402 -10.21 -11.83 -13.28
C ILE A 402 -9.75 -10.46 -12.80
N GLN A 403 -8.70 -9.91 -13.41
CA GLN A 403 -8.19 -8.57 -13.07
C GLN A 403 -9.29 -7.51 -13.20
N HIS A 404 -10.01 -7.53 -14.30
CA HIS A 404 -11.11 -6.61 -14.57
C HIS A 404 -12.30 -6.81 -13.63
N ASN A 405 -12.70 -8.07 -13.40
CA ASN A 405 -13.80 -8.40 -12.49
C ASN A 405 -13.53 -7.92 -11.06
N LEU A 406 -12.30 -8.06 -10.57
CA LEU A 406 -11.93 -7.60 -9.23
C LEU A 406 -12.04 -6.08 -9.10
N LEU A 407 -11.56 -5.33 -10.10
CA LEU A 407 -11.69 -3.87 -10.13
C LEU A 407 -13.16 -3.45 -10.17
N GLN A 408 -13.95 -4.05 -11.05
CA GLN A 408 -15.36 -3.71 -11.22
C GLN A 408 -16.15 -3.99 -9.94
N ARG A 409 -15.95 -5.17 -9.32
CA ARG A 409 -16.61 -5.54 -8.06
C ARG A 409 -16.30 -4.56 -6.92
N ALA A 410 -15.06 -4.13 -6.82
CA ALA A 410 -14.65 -3.15 -5.81
C ALA A 410 -15.21 -1.75 -6.09
N ALA A 411 -15.30 -1.36 -7.38
CA ALA A 411 -15.90 -0.10 -7.80
C ALA A 411 -17.40 -0.07 -7.50
N ASP A 412 -18.12 -1.14 -7.83
CA ASP A 412 -19.56 -1.28 -7.55
C ASP A 412 -19.84 -1.22 -6.06
N PHE A 413 -19.00 -1.88 -5.25
CA PHE A 413 -19.11 -1.82 -3.79
C PHE A 413 -18.92 -0.41 -3.25
N ARG A 414 -17.90 0.32 -3.73
CA ARG A 414 -17.65 1.70 -3.33
C ARG A 414 -18.83 2.60 -3.72
N GLU A 415 -19.34 2.49 -4.96
CA GLU A 415 -20.46 3.28 -5.44
C GLU A 415 -21.71 3.04 -4.59
N ALA A 416 -22.06 1.79 -4.33
CA ALA A 416 -23.20 1.40 -3.51
C ALA A 416 -23.10 1.88 -2.04
N ASN A 417 -21.89 2.14 -1.55
CA ASN A 417 -21.63 2.60 -0.18
C ASN A 417 -21.17 4.07 -0.11
N THR A 418 -21.34 4.84 -1.17
CA THR A 418 -21.08 6.28 -1.21
C THR A 418 -22.41 7.03 -1.36
N ARG A 419 -22.70 7.95 -0.45
CA ARG A 419 -23.99 8.63 -0.42
C ARG A 419 -23.92 10.06 0.11
N PRO A 420 -24.74 10.98 -0.43
CA PRO A 420 -24.87 12.33 0.10
C PRO A 420 -25.64 12.32 1.43
N VAL A 421 -25.25 13.20 2.35
CA VAL A 421 -25.93 13.41 3.63
C VAL A 421 -25.96 14.90 3.94
N ASP A 422 -27.14 15.42 4.29
CA ASP A 422 -27.41 16.85 4.38
C ASP A 422 -27.71 17.35 5.80
N THR A 423 -27.98 16.45 6.73
CA THR A 423 -28.30 16.81 8.13
C THR A 423 -27.38 16.13 9.11
N TRP A 424 -27.21 16.76 10.28
CA TRP A 424 -26.38 16.18 11.34
C TRP A 424 -26.94 14.88 11.92
N ASP A 425 -28.24 14.78 12.07
CA ASP A 425 -28.88 13.56 12.62
C ASP A 425 -28.73 12.37 11.65
N ASP A 426 -28.92 12.62 10.35
CA ASP A 426 -28.66 11.61 9.33
C ASP A 426 -27.18 11.22 9.29
N PHE A 427 -26.26 12.21 9.41
CA PHE A 427 -24.84 11.93 9.45
C PHE A 427 -24.46 11.00 10.60
N CYS A 428 -24.96 11.27 11.81
CA CYS A 428 -24.72 10.42 12.98
C CYS A 428 -25.25 8.99 12.79
N THR A 429 -26.38 8.85 12.09
CA THR A 429 -26.95 7.54 11.77
C THR A 429 -26.19 6.81 10.68
N GLU A 430 -25.88 7.52 9.59
CA GLU A 430 -25.26 6.93 8.40
C GLU A 430 -23.79 6.57 8.62
N ILE A 431 -23.04 7.31 9.45
CA ILE A 431 -21.63 7.01 9.73
C ILE A 431 -21.44 5.68 10.46
N GLU A 432 -22.42 5.23 11.23
CA GLU A 432 -22.39 3.92 11.90
C GLU A 432 -22.51 2.75 10.91
N LYS A 433 -23.13 2.95 9.76
CA LYS A 433 -23.21 1.96 8.69
C LYS A 433 -21.90 1.84 7.88
N GLY A 434 -20.96 2.77 8.08
CA GLY A 434 -19.75 2.88 7.26
C GLY A 434 -20.01 3.46 5.87
N GLY A 435 -18.98 3.42 5.02
CA GLY A 435 -19.02 4.00 3.68
C GLY A 435 -18.52 5.44 3.63
N PHE A 436 -18.60 6.04 2.44
CA PHE A 436 -18.23 7.42 2.20
C PHE A 436 -19.47 8.32 2.24
N LEU A 437 -19.45 9.31 3.12
CA LEU A 437 -20.49 10.29 3.25
C LEU A 437 -20.07 11.59 2.58
N LEU A 438 -20.83 12.02 1.56
CA LEU A 438 -20.62 13.28 0.83
C LEU A 438 -21.39 14.39 1.54
N CYS A 439 -20.69 15.23 2.29
CA CYS A 439 -21.29 16.23 3.16
C CYS A 439 -20.72 17.62 2.92
N HIS A 440 -21.55 18.64 3.10
CA HIS A 440 -21.10 20.02 3.15
C HIS A 440 -20.36 20.32 4.46
N TRP A 441 -19.26 21.05 4.35
CA TRP A 441 -18.39 21.48 5.44
C TRP A 441 -18.05 22.95 5.26
N ASP A 442 -17.98 23.69 6.36
CA ASP A 442 -17.76 25.16 6.35
C ASP A 442 -16.30 25.60 6.14
N GLY A 443 -15.39 24.63 5.89
CA GLY A 443 -13.99 24.92 5.62
C GLY A 443 -13.12 25.19 6.86
N THR A 444 -13.68 25.08 8.07
CA THR A 444 -12.95 25.39 9.31
C THR A 444 -12.41 24.17 10.02
N THR A 445 -11.21 24.30 10.59
CA THR A 445 -10.55 23.24 11.39
C THR A 445 -11.37 22.90 12.63
N GLU A 446 -11.94 23.91 13.28
CA GLU A 446 -12.75 23.74 14.50
C GLU A 446 -13.96 22.82 14.25
N THR A 447 -14.63 22.99 13.11
CA THR A 447 -15.76 22.14 12.73
C THR A 447 -15.29 20.72 12.42
N GLU A 448 -14.20 20.56 11.70
CA GLU A 448 -13.60 19.26 11.38
C GLU A 448 -13.22 18.47 12.65
N GLU A 449 -12.52 19.13 13.58
CA GLU A 449 -12.13 18.52 14.85
C GLU A 449 -13.35 18.13 15.70
N LYS A 450 -14.38 18.98 15.72
CA LYS A 450 -15.61 18.69 16.46
C LYS A 450 -16.36 17.48 15.89
N ILE A 451 -16.45 17.35 14.59
CA ILE A 451 -17.04 16.16 13.94
C ILE A 451 -16.25 14.92 14.31
N LYS A 452 -14.92 14.99 14.24
CA LYS A 452 -14.01 13.90 14.62
C LYS A 452 -14.16 13.48 16.08
N GLU A 453 -14.25 14.44 16.99
CA GLU A 453 -14.48 14.19 18.41
C GLU A 453 -15.78 13.40 18.65
N LEU A 454 -16.88 13.86 18.03
CA LEU A 454 -18.21 13.31 18.25
C LEU A 454 -18.47 11.96 17.58
N THR A 455 -17.87 11.72 16.41
CA THR A 455 -18.26 10.56 15.55
C THR A 455 -17.10 9.64 15.18
N LYS A 456 -15.86 10.05 15.43
CA LYS A 456 -14.62 9.40 14.95
C LYS A 456 -14.46 9.42 13.41
N ALA A 457 -15.35 10.11 12.70
CA ALA A 457 -15.19 10.35 11.27
C ALA A 457 -14.22 11.49 11.02
N THR A 458 -13.45 11.37 9.94
CA THR A 458 -12.52 12.40 9.47
C THR A 458 -12.86 12.80 8.05
N ILE A 459 -12.48 14.00 7.64
CA ILE A 459 -12.49 14.37 6.21
C ILE A 459 -11.39 13.56 5.53
N ARG A 460 -11.78 12.66 4.64
CA ARG A 460 -10.82 11.83 3.90
C ARG A 460 -10.11 12.62 2.82
N CYS A 461 -10.88 13.33 2.04
CA CYS A 461 -10.37 14.28 1.07
C CYS A 461 -11.47 15.24 0.60
N ILE A 462 -11.03 16.31 -0.04
CA ILE A 462 -11.81 17.16 -0.92
C ILE A 462 -11.59 16.60 -2.33
N PRO A 463 -12.55 15.89 -2.95
CA PRO A 463 -12.34 15.27 -4.25
C PRO A 463 -12.01 16.27 -5.33
N TYR A 464 -11.11 15.95 -6.27
CA TYR A 464 -10.76 16.84 -7.39
C TYR A 464 -11.98 17.20 -8.26
N ASN A 465 -12.86 16.23 -8.46
CA ASN A 465 -14.02 16.35 -9.33
C ASN A 465 -15.30 16.64 -8.55
N ALA A 466 -15.19 17.10 -7.29
CA ALA A 466 -16.38 17.52 -6.55
C ALA A 466 -17.05 18.69 -7.28
N PRO A 467 -18.32 18.55 -7.67
CA PRO A 467 -19.04 19.65 -8.31
C PRO A 467 -19.18 20.85 -7.37
N GLU A 468 -19.18 22.03 -7.92
CA GLU A 468 -19.62 23.22 -7.17
C GLU A 468 -21.11 23.07 -6.88
N GLU A 469 -21.45 23.08 -5.60
CA GLU A 469 -22.81 22.89 -5.11
C GLU A 469 -23.02 23.78 -3.88
N GLU A 470 -23.98 24.67 -3.95
CA GLU A 470 -24.41 25.50 -2.82
C GLU A 470 -25.09 24.62 -1.77
N GLY A 471 -24.61 24.69 -0.53
CA GLY A 471 -25.17 23.93 0.58
C GLY A 471 -24.82 24.52 1.93
N ARG A 472 -25.11 23.76 2.97
CA ARG A 472 -24.87 24.15 4.35
C ARG A 472 -24.10 23.07 5.08
N CYS A 473 -23.09 23.49 5.85
CA CYS A 473 -22.33 22.60 6.72
C CYS A 473 -23.26 21.78 7.60
N ILE A 474 -23.04 20.46 7.60
CA ILE A 474 -23.90 19.50 8.34
C ILE A 474 -23.94 19.76 9.84
N LEU A 475 -22.88 20.34 10.44
CA LEU A 475 -22.80 20.61 11.88
C LEU A 475 -23.19 22.05 12.22
N THR A 476 -22.67 23.04 11.48
CA THR A 476 -22.80 24.46 11.84
C THR A 476 -23.91 25.18 11.11
N GLY A 477 -24.41 24.63 9.99
CA GLY A 477 -25.37 25.30 9.12
C GLY A 477 -24.80 26.49 8.32
N LYS A 478 -23.50 26.78 8.42
CA LYS A 478 -22.84 27.83 7.64
C LYS A 478 -22.77 27.48 6.16
N PRO A 479 -22.69 28.48 5.25
CA PRO A 479 -22.58 28.23 3.83
C PRO A 479 -21.38 27.34 3.46
N SER A 480 -21.55 26.52 2.43
CA SER A 480 -20.53 25.69 1.82
C SER A 480 -20.77 25.60 0.32
N HIS A 481 -19.73 25.50 -0.49
CA HIS A 481 -19.80 25.50 -1.95
C HIS A 481 -19.47 24.15 -2.59
N ARG A 482 -19.15 23.14 -1.76
CA ARG A 482 -18.89 21.76 -2.24
C ARG A 482 -19.01 20.76 -1.12
N ARG A 483 -19.22 19.52 -1.50
CA ARG A 483 -19.18 18.39 -0.57
C ARG A 483 -17.74 17.87 -0.43
N VAL A 484 -17.43 17.39 0.75
CA VAL A 484 -16.20 16.64 1.06
C VAL A 484 -16.56 15.21 1.48
N ILE A 485 -15.59 14.33 1.49
CA ILE A 485 -15.80 12.93 1.89
C ILE A 485 -15.46 12.76 3.37
N PHE A 486 -16.46 12.36 4.14
CA PHE A 486 -16.27 11.87 5.51
C PHE A 486 -16.35 10.35 5.57
N ALA A 487 -15.48 9.73 6.36
CA ALA A 487 -15.56 8.32 6.72
C ALA A 487 -14.78 8.05 8.00
N ARG A 488 -15.07 6.90 8.63
CA ARG A 488 -14.13 6.30 9.58
C ARG A 488 -13.00 5.62 8.79
N ALA A 489 -11.80 5.57 9.35
CA ALA A 489 -10.61 5.12 8.63
C ALA A 489 -9.73 4.20 9.48
N TYR A 490 -8.84 3.50 8.78
CA TYR A 490 -7.75 2.71 9.34
C TYR A 490 -6.56 3.58 9.74
#